data_96453127ea282c7cdb00766664580da7
#
_entry.id   96453127ea282c7cdb00766664580da7
#
_cell.length_a   1.000
_cell.length_b   1.000
_cell.length_c   1.000
_cell.angle_alpha   90.00
_cell.angle_beta   90.00
_cell.angle_gamma   90.00
#
_symmetry.space_group_name_H-M   'P 1'
#
loop_
_entity.id
_entity.type
_entity.pdbx_description
1 polymer ?
#
loop_
_entity_poly.entity_id
_entity_poly.type
_entity_poly.pdbx_seq_one_letter_code
_entity_poly.pdbx_strand_id
1 'polypeptide(L)'
;MAREEQITKKMKIIGTHNTMSYLPPKCWLLKPFNWLFAQCQDDPIDYVFSHEIKCVDLRIYWDNKNKYWNFAHGSMAYKHIVSIDYLLDMLEDHGVEYIRIILERDGYEDSFIELCKRLEQRYPNITFLGRNRKSDWKQLYDFPLKKGNSIPLYQWVGSMAEDARWYEKFMPRAYAKRMNKKNLEDIKEGINIFDFI
;
A
#
# COMPACT_ATOMS: atom_id res chain seq x y z
N MET A 1 -1.67 -11.76 -34.98
CA MET A 1 -0.85 -12.28 -33.87
C MET A 1 0.50 -11.58 -33.74
N ALA A 2 0.62 -10.30 -34.08
CA ALA A 2 1.89 -9.55 -33.99
C ALA A 2 1.73 -8.16 -33.35
N ARG A 3 0.72 -7.95 -32.54
CA ARG A 3 0.41 -6.64 -31.91
C ARG A 3 0.29 -6.65 -30.38
N GLU A 4 0.37 -7.80 -29.74
CA GLU A 4 0.28 -7.95 -28.28
C GLU A 4 1.62 -8.04 -27.55
N GLU A 5 2.74 -8.12 -28.30
CA GLU A 5 4.09 -8.28 -27.71
C GLU A 5 4.85 -6.98 -27.47
N GLN A 6 4.26 -5.80 -27.67
CA GLN A 6 5.03 -4.55 -27.70
C GLN A 6 4.70 -3.51 -26.64
N ILE A 7 4.01 -3.81 -25.54
CA ILE A 7 3.81 -2.83 -24.46
C ILE A 7 4.08 -3.44 -23.08
N THR A 8 5.18 -4.09 -22.89
CA THR A 8 5.84 -4.06 -21.58
C THR A 8 6.89 -2.94 -21.61
N LYS A 9 6.40 -1.72 -21.68
CA LYS A 9 7.24 -0.57 -21.39
C LYS A 9 7.79 -0.80 -19.99
N LYS A 10 9.10 -0.93 -19.87
CA LYS A 10 9.82 -1.08 -18.61
C LYS A 10 9.43 0.06 -17.66
N MET A 11 8.36 -0.11 -16.89
CA MET A 11 7.82 0.95 -16.04
C MET A 11 8.46 0.85 -14.66
N LYS A 12 9.04 1.95 -14.21
CA LYS A 12 9.53 2.14 -12.86
C LYS A 12 8.49 2.96 -12.11
N ILE A 13 7.70 2.30 -11.27
CA ILE A 13 6.60 2.92 -10.53
C ILE A 13 7.04 3.13 -9.09
N ILE A 14 6.92 4.35 -8.60
CA ILE A 14 7.16 4.69 -7.19
C ILE A 14 5.84 4.61 -6.44
N GLY A 15 5.87 4.01 -5.27
CA GLY A 15 4.72 3.85 -4.41
C GLY A 15 5.06 4.02 -2.93
N THR A 16 4.03 4.33 -2.15
CA THR A 16 4.11 4.46 -0.69
C THR A 16 3.70 3.17 0.00
N HIS A 17 4.44 2.75 1.01
CA HIS A 17 4.12 1.61 1.86
C HIS A 17 3.16 2.06 2.97
N ASN A 18 2.07 1.30 3.15
CA ASN A 18 1.06 1.57 4.19
C ASN A 18 0.69 3.05 4.28
N THR A 19 0.22 3.59 3.15
CA THR A 19 0.00 5.01 2.89
C THR A 19 -0.79 5.72 3.99
N MET A 20 -1.78 5.04 4.59
CA MET A 20 -2.64 5.61 5.63
C MET A 20 -2.07 5.49 7.05
N SER A 21 -0.81 5.06 7.22
CA SER A 21 -0.20 4.87 8.55
C SER A 21 0.12 6.16 9.30
N TYR A 22 0.04 7.32 8.67
CA TYR A 22 0.13 8.62 9.32
C TYR A 22 -1.09 8.94 10.19
N LEU A 23 -2.21 8.25 9.97
CA LEU A 23 -3.42 8.45 10.76
C LEU A 23 -3.17 8.13 12.24
N PRO A 24 -3.81 8.87 13.16
CA PRO A 24 -3.68 8.58 14.57
C PRO A 24 -4.28 7.21 14.93
N PRO A 25 -3.65 6.46 15.83
CA PRO A 25 -4.20 5.18 16.26
C PRO A 25 -5.55 5.36 16.96
N LYS A 26 -6.42 4.36 16.82
CA LYS A 26 -7.75 4.34 17.43
C LYS A 26 -7.66 4.43 18.97
N CYS A 27 -6.65 3.78 19.57
CA CYS A 27 -6.31 3.90 20.97
C CYS A 27 -5.15 4.91 21.14
N TRP A 28 -5.40 6.02 21.82
CA TRP A 28 -4.42 7.09 22.01
C TRP A 28 -3.16 6.66 22.78
N LEU A 29 -3.29 5.69 23.69
CA LEU A 29 -2.16 5.12 24.45
C LEU A 29 -1.13 4.44 23.54
N LEU A 30 -1.54 4.02 22.34
CA LEU A 30 -0.67 3.39 21.36
C LEU A 30 0.08 4.40 20.47
N LYS A 31 -0.11 5.72 20.65
CA LYS A 31 0.52 6.74 19.82
C LYS A 31 2.06 6.64 19.78
N PRO A 32 2.78 6.46 20.91
CA PRO A 32 4.23 6.28 20.88
C PRO A 32 4.66 5.01 20.13
N PHE A 33 3.93 3.91 20.32
CA PHE A 33 4.21 2.66 19.62
C PHE A 33 3.92 2.76 18.12
N ASN A 34 2.85 3.46 17.74
CA ASN A 34 2.56 3.73 16.34
C ASN A 34 3.72 4.46 15.69
N TRP A 35 4.17 5.56 16.27
CA TRP A 35 5.26 6.38 15.77
C TRP A 35 6.57 5.58 15.59
N LEU A 36 6.89 4.69 16.52
CA LEU A 36 8.13 3.90 16.49
C LEU A 36 8.07 2.72 15.53
N PHE A 37 6.95 1.98 15.48
CA PHE A 37 6.92 0.64 14.92
C PHE A 37 5.89 0.43 13.80
N ALA A 38 4.85 1.24 13.72
CA ALA A 38 3.77 1.01 12.78
C ALA A 38 3.57 2.14 11.76
N GLN A 39 4.06 3.35 12.04
CA GLN A 39 3.98 4.47 11.11
C GLN A 39 5.03 4.32 10.02
N CYS A 40 4.59 4.27 8.78
CA CYS A 40 5.42 4.13 7.59
C CYS A 40 5.44 5.42 6.73
N GLN A 41 4.56 6.37 7.03
CA GLN A 41 4.48 7.68 6.37
C GLN A 41 4.27 8.78 7.41
N ASP A 42 4.84 9.96 7.18
CA ASP A 42 4.69 11.14 8.05
C ASP A 42 3.69 12.12 7.50
N ASP A 43 3.68 12.27 6.19
CA ASP A 43 2.95 13.31 5.52
C ASP A 43 1.53 12.85 5.19
N PRO A 44 0.58 13.77 5.18
CA PRO A 44 -0.77 13.49 4.74
C PRO A 44 -0.79 13.06 3.27
N ILE A 45 -1.92 12.52 2.85
CA ILE A 45 -2.13 12.03 1.49
C ILE A 45 -1.84 13.09 0.41
N ASP A 46 -1.95 14.38 0.74
CA ASP A 46 -1.61 15.51 -0.13
C ASP A 46 -0.16 15.47 -0.60
N TYR A 47 0.75 14.92 0.21
CA TYR A 47 2.14 14.72 -0.17
C TYR A 47 2.28 13.72 -1.32
N VAL A 48 1.47 12.66 -1.29
CA VAL A 48 1.41 11.66 -2.37
C VAL A 48 1.10 12.36 -3.70
N PHE A 49 0.23 13.35 -3.67
CA PHE A 49 -0.22 14.08 -4.86
C PHE A 49 0.84 15.03 -5.44
N SER A 50 1.71 15.57 -4.58
CA SER A 50 2.74 16.52 -5.00
C SER A 50 4.03 15.88 -5.54
N HIS A 51 4.21 14.56 -5.42
CA HIS A 51 5.48 13.86 -5.68
C HIS A 51 5.44 12.75 -6.75
N GLU A 52 4.51 12.83 -7.70
CA GLU A 52 4.37 11.86 -8.81
C GLU A 52 4.26 10.39 -8.34
N ILE A 53 3.72 10.18 -7.15
CA ILE A 53 3.47 8.85 -6.61
C ILE A 53 2.34 8.19 -7.42
N LYS A 54 2.64 7.08 -8.08
CA LYS A 54 1.69 6.38 -8.95
C LYS A 54 1.08 5.14 -8.31
N CYS A 55 1.63 4.69 -7.19
CA CYS A 55 1.12 3.52 -6.46
C CYS A 55 0.94 3.83 -4.97
N VAL A 56 -0.18 3.44 -4.40
CA VAL A 56 -0.42 3.52 -2.95
C VAL A 56 -0.74 2.14 -2.39
N ASP A 57 -0.23 1.87 -1.19
CA ASP A 57 -0.47 0.62 -0.45
C ASP A 57 -1.47 0.89 0.67
N LEU A 58 -2.71 0.46 0.47
CA LEU A 58 -3.80 0.61 1.41
C LEU A 58 -4.00 -0.69 2.18
N ARG A 59 -3.92 -0.61 3.50
CA ARG A 59 -4.12 -1.75 4.39
C ARG A 59 -5.38 -1.57 5.19
N ILE A 60 -6.31 -2.50 5.04
CA ILE A 60 -7.66 -2.37 5.57
C ILE A 60 -8.08 -3.57 6.41
N TYR A 61 -9.05 -3.34 7.26
CA TYR A 61 -9.75 -4.37 8.01
C TYR A 61 -11.23 -4.03 8.14
N TRP A 62 -12.06 -5.03 8.34
CA TRP A 62 -13.47 -4.83 8.66
C TRP A 62 -13.63 -4.49 10.15
N ASP A 63 -14.16 -3.30 10.45
CA ASP A 63 -14.53 -2.92 11.83
C ASP A 63 -15.92 -3.48 12.14
N ASN A 64 -15.96 -4.67 12.74
CA ASN A 64 -17.21 -5.37 12.99
C ASN A 64 -18.14 -4.60 13.94
N LYS A 65 -17.61 -3.77 14.83
CA LYS A 65 -18.40 -2.96 15.77
C LYS A 65 -19.15 -1.85 15.04
N ASN A 66 -18.47 -1.19 14.11
CA ASN A 66 -18.97 -0.01 13.42
C ASN A 66 -19.48 -0.31 11.99
N LYS A 67 -19.31 -1.57 11.51
CA LYS A 67 -19.82 -2.04 10.22
C LYS A 67 -19.29 -1.27 9.00
N TYR A 68 -17.98 -0.95 9.00
CA TYR A 68 -17.30 -0.33 7.87
C TYR A 68 -15.86 -0.83 7.72
N TRP A 69 -15.32 -0.66 6.53
CA TRP A 69 -13.90 -0.86 6.25
C TRP A 69 -13.08 0.31 6.79
N ASN A 70 -11.99 0.00 7.48
CA ASN A 70 -11.10 1.00 8.08
C ASN A 70 -9.64 0.62 7.87
N PHE A 71 -8.73 1.57 8.09
CA PHE A 71 -7.30 1.38 7.89
C PHE A 71 -6.62 0.79 9.11
N ALA A 72 -5.59 -0.04 8.87
CA ALA A 72 -4.77 -0.66 9.90
C ALA A 72 -3.35 -0.97 9.42
N HIS A 73 -2.46 -1.26 10.36
CA HIS A 73 -1.17 -1.90 10.11
C HIS A 73 -0.95 -2.99 11.14
N GLY A 74 -1.08 -4.25 10.73
CA GLY A 74 -1.09 -5.39 11.63
C GLY A 74 -2.20 -5.25 12.69
N SER A 75 -1.82 -5.26 13.95
CA SER A 75 -2.74 -5.06 15.08
C SER A 75 -3.14 -3.60 15.31
N MET A 76 -2.39 -2.64 14.76
CA MET A 76 -2.66 -1.21 14.92
C MET A 76 -3.82 -0.78 14.04
N ALA A 77 -4.96 -0.43 14.64
CA ALA A 77 -6.11 0.16 13.96
C ALA A 77 -6.05 1.69 14.07
N TYR A 78 -6.40 2.38 12.99
CA TYR A 78 -6.41 3.85 12.93
C TYR A 78 -7.79 4.43 13.17
N LYS A 79 -7.85 5.72 13.52
CA LYS A 79 -9.12 6.46 13.60
C LYS A 79 -9.75 6.52 12.20
N HIS A 80 -11.06 6.35 12.16
CA HIS A 80 -11.82 6.54 10.93
C HIS A 80 -12.00 8.04 10.66
N ILE A 81 -11.21 8.59 9.77
CA ILE A 81 -11.22 10.01 9.40
C ILE A 81 -11.75 10.17 7.97
N VAL A 82 -11.47 9.18 7.11
CA VAL A 82 -11.82 9.18 5.71
C VAL A 82 -12.35 7.81 5.29
N SER A 83 -13.39 7.78 4.47
CA SER A 83 -13.87 6.53 3.88
C SER A 83 -12.97 6.08 2.72
N ILE A 84 -12.99 4.79 2.40
CA ILE A 84 -12.21 4.27 1.27
C ILE A 84 -12.67 4.92 -0.04
N ASP A 85 -13.97 5.03 -0.27
CA ASP A 85 -14.50 5.60 -1.50
C ASP A 85 -14.07 7.07 -1.69
N TYR A 86 -14.15 7.90 -0.65
CA TYR A 86 -13.70 9.30 -0.72
C TYR A 86 -12.18 9.40 -0.97
N LEU A 87 -11.40 8.54 -0.31
CA LEU A 87 -9.96 8.49 -0.56
C LEU A 87 -9.65 8.11 -2.01
N LEU A 88 -10.37 7.14 -2.57
CA LEU A 88 -10.16 6.70 -3.95
C LEU A 88 -10.57 7.75 -4.97
N ASP A 89 -11.65 8.49 -4.73
CA ASP A 89 -12.02 9.63 -5.56
C ASP A 89 -10.87 10.65 -5.63
N MET A 90 -10.25 10.98 -4.49
CA MET A 90 -9.08 11.88 -4.44
C MET A 90 -7.86 11.30 -5.16
N LEU A 91 -7.58 10.01 -4.98
CA LEU A 91 -6.42 9.36 -5.61
C LEU A 91 -6.55 9.29 -7.13
N GLU A 92 -7.74 9.00 -7.65
CA GLU A 92 -8.02 9.00 -9.09
C GLU A 92 -7.87 10.41 -9.68
N ASP A 93 -8.42 11.45 -9.03
CA ASP A 93 -8.31 12.84 -9.46
C ASP A 93 -6.86 13.33 -9.54
N HIS A 94 -5.95 12.78 -8.71
CA HIS A 94 -4.53 13.10 -8.70
C HIS A 94 -3.66 12.16 -9.54
N GLY A 95 -4.29 11.29 -10.34
CA GLY A 95 -3.61 10.45 -11.31
C GLY A 95 -2.80 9.30 -10.71
N VAL A 96 -3.21 8.78 -9.55
CA VAL A 96 -2.73 7.49 -9.04
C VAL A 96 -3.24 6.38 -9.94
N GLU A 97 -2.33 5.53 -10.41
CA GLU A 97 -2.64 4.51 -11.41
C GLU A 97 -2.78 3.11 -10.80
N TYR A 98 -2.14 2.89 -9.66
CA TYR A 98 -2.09 1.58 -9.00
C TYR A 98 -2.47 1.69 -7.53
N ILE A 99 -3.36 0.85 -7.09
CA ILE A 99 -3.71 0.72 -5.67
C ILE A 99 -3.51 -0.72 -5.24
N ARG A 100 -2.50 -0.92 -4.41
CA ARG A 100 -2.32 -2.18 -3.71
C ARG A 100 -3.21 -2.17 -2.48
N ILE A 101 -4.17 -3.09 -2.41
CA ILE A 101 -5.09 -3.20 -1.28
C ILE A 101 -4.88 -4.52 -0.55
N ILE A 102 -4.73 -4.46 0.77
CA ILE A 102 -4.36 -5.61 1.60
C ILE A 102 -5.38 -5.77 2.72
N LEU A 103 -5.89 -6.99 2.86
CA LEU A 103 -6.67 -7.39 4.03
C LEU A 103 -5.72 -7.70 5.19
N GLU A 104 -5.76 -6.88 6.24
CA GLU A 104 -4.88 -7.01 7.42
C GLU A 104 -5.38 -8.00 8.46
N ARG A 105 -6.66 -8.35 8.46
CA ARG A 105 -7.27 -9.26 9.44
C ARG A 105 -8.09 -10.33 8.75
N ASP A 106 -7.89 -11.58 9.18
CA ASP A 106 -8.60 -12.74 8.67
C ASP A 106 -10.09 -12.72 9.06
N GLY A 107 -10.90 -13.52 8.36
CA GLY A 107 -12.31 -13.77 8.66
C GLY A 107 -13.31 -12.89 7.90
N TYR A 108 -12.83 -12.09 6.94
CA TYR A 108 -13.67 -11.23 6.09
C TYR A 108 -13.23 -11.28 4.62
N GLU A 109 -12.66 -12.40 4.20
CA GLU A 109 -12.07 -12.58 2.87
C GLU A 109 -13.10 -12.41 1.76
N ASP A 110 -14.29 -13.02 1.90
CA ASP A 110 -15.36 -12.91 0.89
C ASP A 110 -15.85 -11.47 0.77
N SER A 111 -16.08 -10.80 1.90
CA SER A 111 -16.49 -9.38 1.91
C SER A 111 -15.40 -8.46 1.34
N PHE A 112 -14.13 -8.81 1.55
CA PHE A 112 -13.01 -8.11 0.95
C PHE A 112 -12.96 -8.29 -0.57
N ILE A 113 -13.20 -9.50 -1.07
CA ILE A 113 -13.29 -9.79 -2.50
C ILE A 113 -14.44 -9.00 -3.13
N GLU A 114 -15.61 -8.96 -2.49
CA GLU A 114 -16.75 -8.18 -2.96
C GLU A 114 -16.45 -6.67 -2.98
N LEU A 115 -15.82 -6.15 -1.91
CA LEU A 115 -15.36 -4.76 -1.89
C LEU A 115 -14.49 -4.46 -3.11
N CYS A 116 -13.48 -5.27 -3.34
CA CYS A 116 -12.53 -5.00 -4.40
C CYS A 116 -13.17 -5.10 -5.80
N LYS A 117 -14.08 -6.05 -6.04
CA LYS A 117 -14.85 -6.09 -7.28
C LYS A 117 -15.65 -4.80 -7.51
N ARG A 118 -16.29 -4.30 -6.45
CA ARG A 118 -17.03 -3.04 -6.49
C ARG A 118 -16.11 -1.85 -6.81
N LEU A 119 -14.92 -1.81 -6.19
CA LEU A 119 -13.93 -0.75 -6.44
C LEU A 119 -13.40 -0.80 -7.87
N GLU A 120 -13.08 -1.98 -8.40
CA GLU A 120 -12.64 -2.16 -9.79
C GLU A 120 -13.70 -1.67 -10.80
N GLN A 121 -14.97 -1.92 -10.52
CA GLN A 121 -16.07 -1.43 -11.36
C GLN A 121 -16.26 0.08 -11.29
N ARG A 122 -16.07 0.67 -10.11
CA ARG A 122 -16.27 2.11 -9.89
C ARG A 122 -15.11 2.95 -10.41
N TYR A 123 -13.87 2.43 -10.35
CA TYR A 123 -12.64 3.13 -10.71
C TYR A 123 -11.91 2.42 -11.86
N PRO A 124 -12.43 2.47 -13.10
CA PRO A 124 -11.90 1.70 -14.22
C PRO A 124 -10.50 2.18 -14.68
N ASN A 125 -10.08 3.38 -14.30
CA ASN A 125 -8.77 3.94 -14.60
C ASN A 125 -7.69 3.52 -13.61
N ILE A 126 -8.06 2.91 -12.50
CA ILE A 126 -7.15 2.43 -11.46
C ILE A 126 -6.96 0.92 -11.58
N THR A 127 -5.72 0.48 -11.59
CA THR A 127 -5.38 -0.93 -11.50
C THR A 127 -5.30 -1.35 -10.04
N PHE A 128 -6.24 -2.19 -9.61
CA PHE A 128 -6.25 -2.73 -8.25
C PHE A 128 -5.41 -3.99 -8.15
N LEU A 129 -4.52 -4.01 -7.17
CA LEU A 129 -3.62 -5.11 -6.88
C LEU A 129 -3.95 -5.61 -5.48
N GLY A 130 -4.74 -6.67 -5.42
CA GLY A 130 -5.26 -7.19 -4.17
C GLY A 130 -4.41 -8.31 -3.59
N ARG A 131 -4.47 -8.45 -2.26
CA ARG A 131 -3.96 -9.63 -1.57
C ARG A 131 -4.56 -9.77 -0.18
N ASN A 132 -4.64 -11.01 0.26
CA ASN A 132 -4.82 -11.30 1.67
C ASN A 132 -3.44 -11.43 2.37
N ARG A 133 -3.43 -11.48 3.68
CA ARG A 133 -2.22 -11.55 4.51
C ARG A 133 -1.31 -12.76 4.23
N LYS A 134 -1.85 -13.84 3.66
CA LYS A 134 -1.15 -15.09 3.36
C LYS A 134 -0.55 -15.15 1.96
N SER A 135 -0.83 -14.18 1.09
CA SER A 135 -0.35 -14.20 -0.30
C SER A 135 1.13 -13.81 -0.42
N ASP A 136 1.75 -14.19 -1.56
CA ASP A 136 3.14 -13.87 -1.85
C ASP A 136 3.38 -12.36 -1.94
N TRP A 137 4.38 -11.87 -1.21
CA TRP A 137 4.74 -10.46 -1.14
C TRP A 137 5.57 -9.98 -2.33
N LYS A 138 6.10 -10.87 -3.14
CA LYS A 138 7.00 -10.54 -4.25
C LYS A 138 6.28 -10.23 -5.54
N GLN A 139 5.01 -10.62 -5.65
CA GLN A 139 4.22 -10.44 -6.86
C GLN A 139 2.88 -9.80 -6.52
N LEU A 140 2.43 -8.92 -7.40
CA LEU A 140 1.10 -8.35 -7.37
C LEU A 140 0.29 -8.98 -8.51
N TYR A 141 -0.97 -9.25 -8.24
CA TYR A 141 -1.91 -9.77 -9.23
C TYR A 141 -3.02 -8.76 -9.43
N ASP A 142 -3.50 -8.63 -10.66
CA ASP A 142 -4.71 -7.87 -10.94
C ASP A 142 -5.85 -8.40 -10.10
N PHE A 143 -6.56 -7.50 -9.48
CA PHE A 143 -7.69 -7.86 -8.65
C PHE A 143 -8.97 -7.98 -9.51
N PRO A 144 -9.88 -8.92 -9.22
CA PRO A 144 -9.86 -9.96 -8.20
C PRO A 144 -9.23 -11.28 -8.63
N LEU A 145 -8.00 -11.31 -9.08
CA LEU A 145 -7.27 -12.51 -9.47
C LEU A 145 -7.37 -12.87 -10.97
N LYS A 146 -7.17 -11.93 -11.86
CA LYS A 146 -6.83 -12.28 -13.26
C LYS A 146 -5.49 -13.00 -13.22
N LYS A 147 -5.52 -14.31 -13.34
CA LYS A 147 -4.31 -15.12 -13.49
C LYS A 147 -3.57 -14.68 -14.75
N GLY A 148 -2.33 -14.23 -14.59
CA GLY A 148 -1.43 -14.04 -15.73
C GLY A 148 -0.63 -12.73 -15.77
N ASN A 149 -1.11 -11.66 -15.18
CA ASN A 149 -0.37 -10.41 -15.16
C ASN A 149 0.17 -10.14 -13.74
N SER A 150 1.38 -10.59 -13.47
CA SER A 150 2.09 -10.24 -12.23
C SER A 150 3.03 -9.07 -12.52
N ILE A 151 2.90 -8.00 -11.74
CA ILE A 151 3.83 -6.87 -11.76
C ILE A 151 4.84 -7.12 -10.65
N PRO A 152 6.16 -7.12 -10.92
CA PRO A 152 7.16 -7.27 -9.89
C PRO A 152 7.01 -6.20 -8.82
N LEU A 153 7.05 -6.61 -7.54
CA LEU A 153 6.98 -5.73 -6.39
C LEU A 153 8.30 -5.76 -5.63
N TYR A 154 8.88 -4.59 -5.46
CA TYR A 154 10.07 -4.36 -4.65
C TYR A 154 9.68 -3.54 -3.43
N GLN A 155 10.01 -4.04 -2.25
CA GLN A 155 9.71 -3.38 -0.99
C GLN A 155 11.01 -2.89 -0.35
N TRP A 156 11.20 -1.57 -0.41
CA TRP A 156 12.33 -0.87 0.19
C TRP A 156 11.96 -0.45 1.62
N VAL A 157 11.64 -1.46 2.43
CA VAL A 157 11.15 -1.30 3.80
C VAL A 157 11.99 -2.14 4.75
N GLY A 158 12.30 -1.62 5.93
CA GLY A 158 13.25 -2.23 6.84
C GLY A 158 12.92 -3.66 7.26
N SER A 159 11.64 -3.98 7.41
CA SER A 159 11.18 -5.33 7.78
C SER A 159 11.45 -6.41 6.74
N MET A 160 11.65 -6.01 5.47
CA MET A 160 11.84 -6.91 4.32
C MET A 160 13.25 -6.84 3.74
N ALA A 161 14.03 -5.82 4.08
CA ALA A 161 15.34 -5.59 3.49
C ALA A 161 16.41 -6.50 4.12
N GLU A 162 17.22 -7.13 3.26
CA GLU A 162 18.31 -8.00 3.69
C GLU A 162 19.43 -7.23 4.40
N ASP A 163 19.68 -5.99 3.97
CA ASP A 163 20.70 -5.10 4.52
C ASP A 163 20.22 -4.28 5.74
N ALA A 164 18.98 -4.49 6.18
CA ALA A 164 18.45 -3.82 7.36
C ALA A 164 19.14 -4.31 8.63
N ARG A 165 19.57 -3.37 9.46
CA ARG A 165 20.06 -3.66 10.80
C ARG A 165 18.93 -4.25 11.66
N TRP A 166 19.26 -5.02 12.67
CA TRP A 166 18.26 -5.74 13.46
C TRP A 166 17.13 -4.84 14.01
N TYR A 167 17.45 -3.61 14.47
CA TYR A 167 16.46 -2.66 14.98
C TYR A 167 15.66 -1.98 13.86
N GLU A 168 16.24 -1.81 12.66
CA GLU A 168 15.57 -1.21 11.51
C GLU A 168 14.44 -2.08 10.98
N LYS A 169 14.48 -3.39 11.26
CA LYS A 169 13.38 -4.32 10.91
C LYS A 169 12.09 -4.01 11.65
N PHE A 170 12.18 -3.33 12.79
CA PHE A 170 11.04 -2.93 13.61
C PHE A 170 10.82 -1.41 13.62
N MET A 171 11.76 -0.64 13.12
CA MET A 171 11.72 0.82 13.09
C MET A 171 11.81 1.34 11.64
N PRO A 172 10.67 1.40 10.93
CA PRO A 172 10.65 1.77 9.50
C PRO A 172 11.36 3.09 9.22
N ARG A 173 11.17 4.09 10.09
CA ARG A 173 11.79 5.42 9.99
C ARG A 173 13.32 5.37 10.01
N ALA A 174 13.91 4.51 10.83
CA ALA A 174 15.36 4.39 10.92
C ALA A 174 15.97 3.83 9.62
N TYR A 175 15.33 2.83 9.05
CA TYR A 175 15.74 2.26 7.76
C TYR A 175 15.59 3.28 6.63
N ALA A 176 14.42 3.90 6.51
CA ALA A 176 14.13 4.88 5.48
C ALA A 176 15.12 6.05 5.50
N LYS A 177 15.39 6.63 6.67
CA LYS A 177 16.37 7.71 6.84
C LYS A 177 17.77 7.33 6.34
N ARG A 178 18.17 6.07 6.51
CA ARG A 178 19.49 5.61 6.07
C ARG A 178 19.54 5.24 4.59
N MET A 179 18.46 4.67 4.05
CA MET A 179 18.51 3.95 2.79
C MET A 179 17.72 4.58 1.64
N ASN A 180 16.69 5.41 1.90
CA ASN A 180 15.82 5.87 0.83
C ASN A 180 16.56 6.57 -0.31
N LYS A 181 17.52 7.45 -0.01
CA LYS A 181 18.30 8.13 -1.05
C LYS A 181 18.96 7.12 -2.01
N LYS A 182 19.64 6.11 -1.46
CA LYS A 182 20.30 5.07 -2.25
C LYS A 182 19.28 4.21 -3.01
N ASN A 183 18.19 3.82 -2.35
CA ASN A 183 17.17 2.95 -2.94
C ASN A 183 16.41 3.65 -4.07
N LEU A 184 16.21 4.98 -3.99
CA LEU A 184 15.61 5.78 -5.06
C LEU A 184 16.53 5.87 -6.29
N GLU A 185 17.86 5.79 -6.11
CA GLU A 185 18.81 5.70 -7.23
C GLU A 185 18.79 4.29 -7.88
N ASP A 186 18.41 3.25 -7.15
CA ASP A 186 18.37 1.83 -7.59
C ASP A 186 16.93 1.32 -7.86
N ILE A 187 16.04 2.18 -8.32
CA ILE A 187 14.65 1.81 -8.66
C ILE A 187 14.62 0.75 -9.75
N LYS A 188 13.95 -0.35 -9.49
CA LYS A 188 13.80 -1.51 -10.37
C LYS A 188 12.55 -1.39 -11.27
N GLU A 189 12.53 -2.16 -12.36
CA GLU A 189 11.33 -2.29 -13.19
C GLU A 189 10.22 -2.97 -12.42
N GLY A 190 9.06 -2.33 -12.37
CA GLY A 190 7.91 -2.74 -11.58
C GLY A 190 7.53 -1.71 -10.53
N ILE A 191 6.80 -2.13 -9.52
CA ILE A 191 6.34 -1.28 -8.42
C ILE A 191 7.38 -1.31 -7.30
N ASN A 192 7.85 -0.12 -6.91
CA ASN A 192 8.82 0.09 -5.84
C ASN A 192 8.14 0.82 -4.69
N ILE A 193 7.97 0.16 -3.56
CA ILE A 193 7.27 0.68 -2.39
C ILE A 193 8.24 1.06 -1.29
N PHE A 194 8.08 2.24 -0.74
CA PHE A 194 8.97 2.84 0.25
C PHE A 194 8.22 3.24 1.52
N ASP A 195 8.94 3.18 2.66
CA ASP A 195 8.59 3.89 3.87
C ASP A 195 9.12 5.32 3.81
N PHE A 196 8.36 6.31 4.30
CA PHE A 196 8.79 7.71 4.46
C PHE A 196 9.48 8.31 3.21
N ILE A 197 8.78 8.23 2.09
CA ILE A 197 9.23 8.82 0.82
C ILE A 197 8.74 10.25 0.71
#